data_71132a4c0e107633af7f76810fdf7e28
#
_entry.id   71132a4c0e107633af7f76810fdf7e28
#
_cell.length_a   1.000
_cell.length_b   1.000
_cell.length_c   1.000
_cell.angle_alpha   90.00
_cell.angle_beta   90.00
_cell.angle_gamma   90.00
#
_symmetry.space_group_name_H-M   'P 1'
#
loop_
_entity.id
_entity.type
_entity.pdbx_description
1 polymer ?
#
loop_
_entity_poly.entity_id
_entity_poly.type
_entity_poly.pdbx_seq_one_letter_code
_entity_poly.pdbx_strand_id
1 'polypeptide(L)'
;METITAKTPWAGSMGSMPMHLDYFEGSMFEAVEAIAEKYPNYVAFDFMGKSTTYKKLVQEVETCAKALKTIGVREGDKVTIAMPNCPQAIYLFYAINLVGGIANMVHPLSAEKEIEFYLNESESVTAITLDQFYNKFESVRKNTKVVNIIIASIKDALAQPIKAGYMLTQGRKIEKIPEDAPVIRWQEFVRMSRYCFYDYKISRTADDPAVILYSGGTTGTTKGI
;
A
#
# COMPACT_ATOMS: atom_id res chain seq x y z
N MET A 1 16.47 8.64 -34.29
CA MET A 1 17.72 7.98 -33.79
C MET A 1 18.53 9.07 -33.13
N GLU A 2 18.48 9.23 -31.83
CA GLU A 2 19.36 10.17 -31.13
C GLU A 2 20.79 9.65 -31.15
N THR A 3 21.70 10.49 -31.61
CA THR A 3 23.11 10.16 -31.73
C THR A 3 23.71 10.05 -30.33
N ILE A 4 24.27 8.90 -29.98
CA ILE A 4 25.03 8.66 -28.74
C ILE A 4 26.10 9.74 -28.63
N THR A 5 25.96 10.68 -27.75
CA THR A 5 26.93 11.73 -27.49
C THR A 5 27.95 11.26 -26.45
N ALA A 6 29.18 11.82 -26.46
CA ALA A 6 30.25 11.51 -25.52
C ALA A 6 29.89 11.64 -24.02
N LYS A 7 28.65 12.02 -23.70
CA LYS A 7 28.11 12.15 -22.33
C LYS A 7 27.61 10.83 -21.71
N THR A 8 27.57 9.75 -22.45
CA THR A 8 27.12 8.43 -21.95
C THR A 8 28.19 7.36 -22.12
N PRO A 9 29.27 7.39 -21.29
CA PRO A 9 30.42 6.48 -21.48
C PRO A 9 30.06 4.99 -21.32
N TRP A 10 28.97 4.67 -20.66
CA TRP A 10 28.47 3.29 -20.51
C TRP A 10 27.71 2.77 -21.71
N ALA A 11 27.27 3.62 -22.63
CA ALA A 11 26.47 3.20 -23.78
C ALA A 11 27.21 2.19 -24.70
N GLY A 12 28.54 2.30 -24.81
CA GLY A 12 29.38 1.33 -25.55
C GLY A 12 29.40 -0.07 -24.92
N SER A 13 29.13 -0.19 -23.62
CA SER A 13 29.10 -1.47 -22.90
C SER A 13 27.74 -2.16 -22.96
N MET A 14 26.69 -1.49 -23.42
CA MET A 14 25.33 -2.03 -23.44
C MET A 14 25.06 -3.01 -24.60
N GLY A 15 25.98 -3.10 -25.57
CA GLY A 15 25.84 -4.03 -26.69
C GLY A 15 24.58 -3.79 -27.51
N SER A 16 23.72 -4.82 -27.62
CA SER A 16 22.45 -4.75 -28.35
C SER A 16 21.26 -4.28 -27.48
N MET A 17 21.50 -3.88 -26.23
CA MET A 17 20.41 -3.37 -25.40
C MET A 17 19.85 -2.05 -25.93
N PRO A 18 18.53 -1.89 -26.04
CA PRO A 18 17.95 -0.63 -26.46
C PRO A 18 18.25 0.47 -25.44
N MET A 19 18.59 1.67 -25.91
CA MET A 19 18.86 2.83 -25.05
C MET A 19 17.57 3.37 -24.38
N HIS A 20 16.43 3.13 -24.99
CA HIS A 20 15.11 3.46 -24.50
C HIS A 20 14.24 2.21 -24.51
N LEU A 21 13.50 2.01 -23.44
CA LEU A 21 12.51 0.94 -23.32
C LEU A 21 11.13 1.54 -23.54
N ASP A 22 10.25 0.80 -24.22
CA ASP A 22 8.84 1.14 -24.27
C ASP A 22 8.21 0.80 -22.92
N TYR A 23 7.86 1.83 -22.15
CA TYR A 23 7.19 1.66 -20.87
C TYR A 23 5.68 1.64 -21.06
N PHE A 24 4.99 0.95 -20.16
CA PHE A 24 3.54 1.02 -20.09
C PHE A 24 3.12 2.45 -19.67
N GLU A 25 2.26 3.09 -20.47
CA GLU A 25 1.87 4.50 -20.27
C GLU A 25 0.72 4.70 -19.28
N GLY A 26 0.23 3.66 -18.66
CA GLY A 26 -0.83 3.71 -17.65
C GLY A 26 -0.30 3.66 -16.22
N SER A 27 -1.22 3.65 -15.27
CA SER A 27 -0.90 3.44 -13.86
C SER A 27 -0.38 2.02 -13.59
N MET A 28 0.30 1.84 -12.46
CA MET A 28 0.75 0.49 -12.04
C MET A 28 -0.43 -0.49 -11.87
N PHE A 29 -1.61 0.00 -11.48
CA PHE A 29 -2.77 -0.87 -11.36
C PHE A 29 -3.32 -1.28 -12.72
N GLU A 30 -3.39 -0.39 -13.70
CA GLU A 30 -3.81 -0.73 -15.07
C GLU A 30 -2.92 -1.80 -15.70
N ALA A 31 -1.61 -1.78 -15.44
CA ALA A 31 -0.72 -2.85 -15.86
C ALA A 31 -1.10 -4.21 -15.22
N VAL A 32 -1.46 -4.23 -13.94
CA VAL A 32 -1.95 -5.44 -13.26
C VAL A 32 -3.32 -5.87 -13.79
N GLU A 33 -4.22 -4.93 -14.06
CA GLU A 33 -5.55 -5.18 -14.61
C GLU A 33 -5.46 -5.83 -16.01
N ALA A 34 -4.60 -5.30 -16.89
CA ALA A 34 -4.32 -5.87 -18.20
C ALA A 34 -3.79 -7.32 -18.14
N ILE A 35 -2.92 -7.61 -17.16
CA ILE A 35 -2.45 -8.99 -16.92
C ILE A 35 -3.58 -9.87 -16.37
N ALA A 36 -4.42 -9.34 -15.49
CA ALA A 36 -5.56 -10.07 -14.94
C ALA A 36 -6.61 -10.42 -16.01
N GLU A 37 -6.84 -9.56 -16.99
CA GLU A 37 -7.69 -9.85 -18.13
C GLU A 37 -7.14 -11.00 -18.98
N LYS A 38 -5.83 -10.99 -19.25
CA LYS A 38 -5.18 -12.00 -20.08
C LYS A 38 -4.98 -13.33 -19.34
N TYR A 39 -4.67 -13.31 -18.04
CA TYR A 39 -4.30 -14.46 -17.24
C TYR A 39 -5.03 -14.52 -15.89
N PRO A 40 -6.37 -14.48 -15.85
CA PRO A 40 -7.16 -14.29 -14.61
C PRO A 40 -6.90 -15.36 -13.55
N ASN A 41 -6.61 -16.58 -13.97
CA ASN A 41 -6.44 -17.74 -13.09
C ASN A 41 -4.98 -18.01 -12.70
N TYR A 42 -4.02 -17.25 -13.25
CA TYR A 42 -2.62 -17.39 -12.83
C TYR A 42 -2.44 -16.83 -11.42
N VAL A 43 -1.52 -17.44 -10.69
CA VAL A 43 -1.16 -16.99 -9.34
C VAL A 43 -0.41 -15.66 -9.45
N ALA A 44 -0.94 -14.62 -8.83
CA ALA A 44 -0.30 -13.32 -8.71
C ALA A 44 0.74 -13.33 -7.59
N PHE A 45 0.40 -13.93 -6.45
CA PHE A 45 1.33 -14.14 -5.34
C PHE A 45 0.85 -15.28 -4.43
N ASP A 46 1.78 -15.77 -3.59
CA ASP A 46 1.49 -16.69 -2.49
C ASP A 46 1.84 -16.04 -1.15
N PHE A 47 0.99 -16.23 -0.16
CA PHE A 47 1.25 -15.78 1.19
C PHE A 47 0.99 -16.92 2.18
N MET A 48 2.07 -17.45 2.75
CA MET A 48 2.02 -18.55 3.75
C MET A 48 1.18 -19.75 3.27
N GLY A 49 1.40 -20.16 2.01
CA GLY A 49 0.72 -21.30 1.40
C GLY A 49 -0.71 -21.02 0.91
N LYS A 50 -1.14 -19.76 0.93
CA LYS A 50 -2.41 -19.34 0.32
C LYS A 50 -2.13 -18.51 -0.93
N SER A 51 -2.39 -19.12 -2.08
CA SER A 51 -2.22 -18.46 -3.38
C SER A 51 -3.39 -17.51 -3.66
N THR A 52 -3.09 -16.37 -4.27
CA THR A 52 -4.05 -15.40 -4.77
C THR A 52 -3.88 -15.27 -6.27
N THR A 53 -4.96 -15.46 -7.04
CA THR A 53 -4.92 -15.30 -8.50
C THR A 53 -5.02 -13.82 -8.89
N TYR A 54 -4.63 -13.48 -10.14
CA TYR A 54 -4.78 -12.11 -10.66
C TYR A 54 -6.24 -11.62 -10.62
N LYS A 55 -7.19 -12.45 -10.98
CA LYS A 55 -8.63 -12.12 -10.85
C LYS A 55 -8.99 -11.74 -9.41
N LYS A 56 -8.51 -12.52 -8.43
CA LYS A 56 -8.80 -12.27 -7.02
C LYS A 56 -8.08 -11.01 -6.52
N LEU A 57 -6.85 -10.79 -6.96
CA LEU A 57 -6.10 -9.57 -6.66
C LEU A 57 -6.88 -8.32 -7.08
N VAL A 58 -7.33 -8.26 -8.34
CA VAL A 58 -8.11 -7.12 -8.86
C VAL A 58 -9.38 -6.90 -8.04
N GLN A 59 -10.12 -7.96 -7.71
CA GLN A 59 -11.34 -7.86 -6.88
C GLN A 59 -11.07 -7.28 -5.48
N GLU A 60 -9.97 -7.69 -4.84
CA GLU A 60 -9.60 -7.18 -3.52
C GLU A 60 -9.12 -5.72 -3.58
N VAL A 61 -8.36 -5.37 -4.63
CA VAL A 61 -7.94 -3.99 -4.87
C VAL A 61 -9.16 -3.08 -5.07
N GLU A 62 -10.11 -3.45 -5.92
CA GLU A 62 -11.33 -2.68 -6.13
C GLU A 62 -12.18 -2.55 -4.86
N THR A 63 -12.24 -3.62 -4.05
CA THR A 63 -12.93 -3.58 -2.75
C THR A 63 -12.29 -2.58 -1.81
N CYS A 64 -10.96 -2.59 -1.71
CA CYS A 64 -10.21 -1.62 -0.90
C CYS A 64 -10.35 -0.19 -1.45
N ALA A 65 -10.32 0.00 -2.78
CA ALA A 65 -10.49 1.30 -3.42
C ALA A 65 -11.86 1.92 -3.09
N LYS A 66 -12.93 1.14 -3.23
CA LYS A 66 -14.29 1.56 -2.84
C LYS A 66 -14.38 1.94 -1.36
N ALA A 67 -13.74 1.15 -0.49
CA ALA A 67 -13.70 1.44 0.95
C ALA A 67 -12.93 2.73 1.25
N LEU A 68 -11.78 2.97 0.60
CA LEU A 68 -11.00 4.21 0.72
C LEU A 68 -11.84 5.44 0.32
N LYS A 69 -12.56 5.36 -0.79
CA LYS A 69 -13.47 6.45 -1.20
C LYS A 69 -14.57 6.68 -0.18
N THR A 70 -15.15 5.62 0.38
CA THR A 70 -16.23 5.72 1.38
C THR A 70 -15.77 6.41 2.66
N ILE A 71 -14.52 6.23 3.09
CA ILE A 71 -13.95 6.93 4.26
C ILE A 71 -13.40 8.31 3.93
N GLY A 72 -13.57 8.78 2.69
CA GLY A 72 -13.28 10.15 2.29
C GLY A 72 -11.90 10.38 1.68
N VAL A 73 -11.15 9.33 1.29
CA VAL A 73 -9.88 9.49 0.56
C VAL A 73 -10.14 10.10 -0.82
N ARG A 74 -9.41 11.16 -1.15
CA ARG A 74 -9.53 11.94 -2.38
C ARG A 74 -8.29 11.77 -3.25
N GLU A 75 -8.40 12.23 -4.48
CA GLU A 75 -7.25 12.37 -5.37
C GLU A 75 -6.17 13.27 -4.74
N GLY A 76 -4.91 12.86 -4.85
CA GLY A 76 -3.76 13.55 -4.27
C GLY A 76 -3.54 13.34 -2.78
N ASP A 77 -4.49 12.71 -2.05
CA ASP A 77 -4.31 12.38 -0.65
C ASP A 77 -3.19 11.34 -0.47
N LYS A 78 -2.40 11.51 0.59
CA LYS A 78 -1.40 10.54 0.99
C LYS A 78 -2.00 9.60 2.03
N VAL A 79 -1.84 8.31 1.77
CA VAL A 79 -2.31 7.24 2.65
C VAL A 79 -1.12 6.41 3.09
N THR A 80 -0.82 6.43 4.38
CA THR A 80 0.30 5.67 4.94
C THR A 80 -0.04 4.20 5.06
N ILE A 81 0.84 3.35 4.52
CA ILE A 81 0.86 1.90 4.73
C ILE A 81 2.07 1.56 5.58
N ALA A 82 1.85 1.15 6.83
CA ALA A 82 2.89 0.71 7.75
C ALA A 82 2.69 -0.76 8.12
N MET A 83 2.93 -1.61 7.14
CA MET A 83 2.74 -3.07 7.25
C MET A 83 3.90 -3.82 6.61
N PRO A 84 4.21 -5.05 7.06
CA PRO A 84 5.11 -5.93 6.33
C PRO A 84 4.47 -6.36 4.99
N ASN A 85 5.26 -7.05 4.15
CA ASN A 85 4.76 -7.64 2.92
C ASN A 85 3.67 -8.69 3.23
N CYS A 86 2.43 -8.29 3.15
CA CYS A 86 1.25 -9.13 3.36
C CYS A 86 0.18 -8.79 2.32
N PRO A 87 -0.82 -9.67 2.11
CA PRO A 87 -1.86 -9.44 1.10
C PRO A 87 -2.55 -8.08 1.21
N GLN A 88 -2.88 -7.65 2.43
CA GLN A 88 -3.55 -6.38 2.66
C GLN A 88 -2.70 -5.18 2.20
N ALA A 89 -1.37 -5.23 2.41
CA ALA A 89 -0.47 -4.18 1.94
C ALA A 89 -0.46 -4.09 0.41
N ILE A 90 -0.48 -5.24 -0.28
CA ILE A 90 -0.54 -5.31 -1.75
C ILE A 90 -1.86 -4.71 -2.26
N TYR A 91 -2.99 -5.13 -1.68
CA TYR A 91 -4.31 -4.64 -2.07
C TYR A 91 -4.42 -3.12 -1.89
N LEU A 92 -3.97 -2.62 -0.74
CA LEU A 92 -4.02 -1.20 -0.41
C LEU A 92 -3.11 -0.35 -1.29
N PHE A 93 -1.90 -0.83 -1.60
CA PHE A 93 -0.98 -0.12 -2.48
C PHE A 93 -1.62 0.22 -3.83
N TYR A 94 -2.18 -0.78 -4.49
CA TYR A 94 -2.87 -0.57 -5.76
C TYR A 94 -4.20 0.17 -5.61
N ALA A 95 -4.94 -0.07 -4.51
CA ALA A 95 -6.20 0.60 -4.25
C ALA A 95 -6.05 2.11 -4.03
N ILE A 96 -4.99 2.52 -3.34
CA ILE A 96 -4.66 3.94 -3.12
C ILE A 96 -4.38 4.61 -4.47
N ASN A 97 -3.58 3.98 -5.34
CA ASN A 97 -3.33 4.53 -6.67
C ASN A 97 -4.61 4.56 -7.52
N LEU A 98 -5.45 3.53 -7.45
CA LEU A 98 -6.71 3.46 -8.20
C LEU A 98 -7.69 4.58 -7.85
N VAL A 99 -7.69 5.06 -6.60
CA VAL A 99 -8.50 6.21 -6.19
C VAL A 99 -7.80 7.56 -6.39
N GLY A 100 -6.64 7.57 -7.04
CA GLY A 100 -5.84 8.77 -7.31
C GLY A 100 -5.01 9.25 -6.12
N GLY A 101 -4.89 8.46 -5.06
CA GLY A 101 -4.04 8.75 -3.90
C GLY A 101 -2.58 8.36 -4.12
N ILE A 102 -1.73 8.72 -3.17
CA ILE A 102 -0.31 8.41 -3.15
C ILE A 102 -0.01 7.51 -1.93
N ALA A 103 0.56 6.32 -2.18
CA ALA A 103 0.91 5.40 -1.12
C ALA A 103 2.17 5.87 -0.39
N ASN A 104 2.06 6.22 0.89
CA ASN A 104 3.19 6.57 1.73
C ASN A 104 3.65 5.32 2.49
N MET A 105 4.79 4.74 2.08
CA MET A 105 5.27 3.46 2.61
C MET A 105 6.20 3.68 3.79
N VAL A 106 5.77 3.25 4.97
CA VAL A 106 6.52 3.41 6.23
C VAL A 106 6.87 2.04 6.80
N HIS A 107 8.10 1.91 7.30
CA HIS A 107 8.52 0.66 7.93
C HIS A 107 7.75 0.44 9.25
N PRO A 108 7.05 -0.69 9.45
CA PRO A 108 6.16 -0.88 10.59
C PRO A 108 6.89 -0.94 11.95
N LEU A 109 8.20 -1.22 11.94
CA LEU A 109 9.03 -1.26 13.16
C LEU A 109 9.66 0.10 13.50
N SER A 110 9.45 1.15 12.70
CA SER A 110 9.93 2.50 13.00
C SER A 110 9.54 2.94 14.41
N ALA A 111 10.38 3.78 15.01
CA ALA A 111 10.08 4.39 16.30
C ALA A 111 8.92 5.39 16.19
N GLU A 112 8.21 5.66 17.28
CA GLU A 112 7.05 6.58 17.27
C GLU A 112 7.37 7.96 16.70
N LYS A 113 8.54 8.54 17.05
CA LYS A 113 8.99 9.81 16.51
C LYS A 113 9.26 9.80 15.01
N GLU A 114 9.73 8.66 14.48
CA GLU A 114 9.91 8.49 13.04
C GLU A 114 8.57 8.38 12.34
N ILE A 115 7.63 7.61 12.93
CA ILE A 115 6.26 7.50 12.42
C ILE A 115 5.60 8.89 12.38
N GLU A 116 5.69 9.66 13.47
CA GLU A 116 5.17 11.02 13.53
C GLU A 116 5.79 11.91 12.44
N PHE A 117 7.11 11.83 12.26
CA PHE A 117 7.82 12.54 11.20
C PHE A 117 7.29 12.17 9.80
N TYR A 118 7.18 10.87 9.48
CA TYR A 118 6.72 10.41 8.17
C TYR A 118 5.27 10.78 7.88
N LEU A 119 4.41 10.72 8.88
CA LEU A 119 3.00 11.11 8.76
C LEU A 119 2.87 12.63 8.51
N ASN A 120 3.68 13.44 9.16
CA ASN A 120 3.67 14.89 8.98
C ASN A 120 4.34 15.31 7.67
N GLU A 121 5.48 14.72 7.31
CA GLU A 121 6.21 15.01 6.07
C GLU A 121 5.36 14.69 4.84
N SER A 122 4.66 13.56 4.85
CA SER A 122 3.73 13.19 3.78
C SER A 122 2.38 13.89 3.86
N GLU A 123 2.05 14.53 4.98
CA GLU A 123 0.70 15.05 5.27
C GLU A 123 -0.39 13.98 5.13
N SER A 124 -0.11 12.75 5.56
CA SER A 124 -1.03 11.63 5.42
C SER A 124 -2.35 11.87 6.16
N VAL A 125 -3.47 11.66 5.48
CA VAL A 125 -4.83 11.80 6.05
C VAL A 125 -5.37 10.49 6.63
N THR A 126 -4.82 9.36 6.18
CA THR A 126 -5.18 8.01 6.62
C THR A 126 -3.92 7.20 6.85
N ALA A 127 -3.88 6.46 7.94
CA ALA A 127 -2.81 5.51 8.24
C ALA A 127 -3.39 4.10 8.37
N ILE A 128 -2.68 3.12 7.80
CA ILE A 128 -3.09 1.71 7.81
C ILE A 128 -1.93 0.89 8.36
N THR A 129 -2.20 0.13 9.42
CA THR A 129 -1.19 -0.66 10.09
C THR A 129 -1.76 -2.00 10.61
N LEU A 130 -0.91 -2.84 11.20
CA LEU A 130 -1.36 -4.06 11.86
C LEU A 130 -1.70 -3.81 13.35
N ASP A 131 -2.55 -4.69 13.87
CA ASP A 131 -2.98 -4.70 15.28
C ASP A 131 -1.81 -4.61 16.27
N GLN A 132 -0.70 -5.30 16.00
CA GLN A 132 0.50 -5.27 16.85
C GLN A 132 1.23 -3.91 16.90
N PHE A 133 0.94 -2.99 15.99
CA PHE A 133 1.57 -1.66 15.93
C PHE A 133 0.61 -0.51 16.27
N TYR A 134 -0.63 -0.83 16.64
CA TYR A 134 -1.67 0.15 16.94
C TYR A 134 -1.20 1.24 17.90
N ASN A 135 -0.60 0.87 19.03
CA ASN A 135 -0.20 1.81 20.07
C ASN A 135 0.77 2.90 19.57
N LYS A 136 1.66 2.55 18.64
CA LYS A 136 2.60 3.51 18.04
C LYS A 136 1.89 4.59 17.21
N PHE A 137 0.84 4.20 16.49
CA PHE A 137 0.07 5.13 15.66
C PHE A 137 -0.88 5.97 16.50
N GLU A 138 -1.51 5.38 17.49
CA GLU A 138 -2.40 6.11 18.40
C GLU A 138 -1.65 7.13 19.24
N SER A 139 -0.43 6.82 19.69
CA SER A 139 0.39 7.75 20.51
C SER A 139 0.74 9.04 19.77
N VAL A 140 0.93 8.98 18.44
CA VAL A 140 1.34 10.14 17.62
C VAL A 140 0.17 10.79 16.87
N ARG A 141 -0.99 10.14 16.80
CA ARG A 141 -2.14 10.58 16.00
C ARG A 141 -2.48 12.06 16.17
N LYS A 142 -2.59 12.52 17.43
CA LYS A 142 -2.97 13.90 17.76
C LYS A 142 -1.98 14.97 17.28
N ASN A 143 -0.76 14.57 16.96
CA ASN A 143 0.30 15.44 16.47
C ASN A 143 0.39 15.45 14.94
N THR A 144 -0.54 14.79 14.25
CA THR A 144 -0.53 14.57 12.79
C THR A 144 -1.87 14.98 12.17
N LYS A 145 -1.93 14.99 10.83
CA LYS A 145 -3.18 15.23 10.07
C LYS A 145 -4.04 13.96 9.89
N VAL A 146 -3.65 12.83 10.49
CA VAL A 146 -4.34 11.56 10.33
C VAL A 146 -5.74 11.60 10.94
N VAL A 147 -6.74 11.49 10.09
CA VAL A 147 -8.16 11.40 10.46
C VAL A 147 -8.55 9.95 10.74
N ASN A 148 -8.18 9.05 9.84
CA ASN A 148 -8.54 7.64 9.90
C ASN A 148 -7.32 6.77 10.22
N ILE A 149 -7.47 5.87 11.19
CA ILE A 149 -6.52 4.76 11.40
C ILE A 149 -7.26 3.45 11.08
N ILE A 150 -6.74 2.70 10.11
CA ILE A 150 -7.28 1.39 9.74
C ILE A 150 -6.36 0.32 10.32
N ILE A 151 -6.95 -0.64 11.03
CA ILE A 151 -6.21 -1.72 11.66
C ILE A 151 -6.52 -3.04 10.97
N ALA A 152 -5.50 -3.59 10.30
CA ALA A 152 -5.50 -4.93 9.75
C ALA A 152 -4.89 -5.94 10.73
N SER A 153 -5.07 -7.22 10.48
CA SER A 153 -4.41 -8.29 11.20
C SER A 153 -3.90 -9.36 10.23
N ILE A 154 -2.72 -9.89 10.48
CA ILE A 154 -2.18 -11.00 9.68
C ILE A 154 -3.12 -12.21 9.65
N LYS A 155 -3.83 -12.48 10.76
CA LYS A 155 -4.81 -13.57 10.84
C LYS A 155 -5.91 -13.50 9.77
N ASP A 156 -6.23 -12.30 9.25
CA ASP A 156 -7.26 -12.12 8.23
C ASP A 156 -6.80 -12.60 6.85
N ALA A 157 -5.50 -12.68 6.61
CA ALA A 157 -4.90 -13.18 5.38
C ALA A 157 -4.61 -14.69 5.41
N LEU A 158 -4.56 -15.31 6.59
CA LEU A 158 -4.17 -16.71 6.75
C LEU A 158 -5.31 -17.68 6.42
N ALA A 159 -4.95 -18.82 5.79
CA ALA A 159 -5.83 -19.96 5.64
C ALA A 159 -5.82 -20.86 6.88
N GLN A 160 -6.85 -21.68 7.05
CA GLN A 160 -6.81 -22.78 8.02
C GLN A 160 -5.89 -23.91 7.48
N PRO A 161 -5.10 -24.62 8.33
CA PRO A 161 -5.02 -24.50 9.81
C PRO A 161 -4.00 -23.47 10.32
N ILE A 162 -3.27 -22.79 9.42
CA ILE A 162 -2.20 -21.84 9.80
C ILE A 162 -2.75 -20.69 10.66
N LYS A 163 -3.97 -20.22 10.34
CA LYS A 163 -4.67 -19.22 11.16
C LYS A 163 -4.84 -19.66 12.61
N ALA A 164 -5.24 -20.91 12.83
CA ALA A 164 -5.40 -21.44 14.17
C ALA A 164 -4.06 -21.49 14.94
N GLY A 165 -3.00 -21.96 14.28
CA GLY A 165 -1.64 -21.97 14.85
C GLY A 165 -1.14 -20.56 15.19
N TYR A 166 -1.35 -19.59 14.29
CA TYR A 166 -1.01 -18.20 14.53
C TYR A 166 -1.74 -17.64 15.76
N MET A 167 -3.05 -17.86 15.86
CA MET A 167 -3.85 -17.39 16.98
C MET A 167 -3.41 -17.97 18.33
N LEU A 168 -2.96 -19.24 18.35
CA LEU A 168 -2.47 -19.89 19.56
C LEU A 168 -1.08 -19.43 19.99
N THR A 169 -0.27 -18.92 19.08
CA THR A 169 1.14 -18.54 19.30
C THR A 169 1.32 -17.02 19.31
N GLN A 170 1.38 -16.41 18.15
CA GLN A 170 1.65 -14.98 17.99
C GLN A 170 0.45 -14.10 18.35
N GLY A 171 -0.77 -14.53 17.99
CA GLY A 171 -1.99 -13.76 18.22
C GLY A 171 -2.27 -13.50 19.72
N ARG A 172 -1.80 -14.37 20.60
CA ARG A 172 -1.94 -14.17 22.06
C ARG A 172 -1.02 -13.09 22.62
N LYS A 173 0.06 -12.74 21.92
CA LYS A 173 1.04 -11.74 22.34
C LYS A 173 0.63 -10.33 21.92
N ILE A 174 -0.34 -10.21 20.99
CA ILE A 174 -0.81 -8.93 20.51
C ILE A 174 -1.75 -8.34 21.55
N GLU A 175 -1.45 -7.12 21.97
CA GLU A 175 -2.29 -6.36 22.90
C GLU A 175 -3.67 -6.11 22.30
N LYS A 176 -4.71 -6.26 23.12
CA LYS A 176 -6.07 -6.04 22.65
C LYS A 176 -6.32 -4.54 22.47
N ILE A 177 -6.72 -4.18 21.25
CA ILE A 177 -7.19 -2.82 20.97
C ILE A 177 -8.56 -2.63 21.65
N PRO A 178 -8.76 -1.55 22.42
CA PRO A 178 -10.05 -1.24 23.04
C PRO A 178 -11.21 -1.29 22.02
N GLU A 179 -12.37 -1.72 22.46
CA GLU A 179 -13.54 -1.82 21.56
C GLU A 179 -14.03 -0.44 21.11
N ASP A 180 -13.89 0.56 21.98
CA ASP A 180 -14.23 1.96 21.76
C ASP A 180 -13.10 2.78 21.11
N ALA A 181 -11.96 2.15 20.76
CA ALA A 181 -10.87 2.84 20.08
C ALA A 181 -11.37 3.46 18.76
N PRO A 182 -11.00 4.72 18.46
CA PRO A 182 -11.47 5.44 17.30
C PRO A 182 -10.71 4.99 16.02
N VAL A 183 -10.79 3.71 15.71
CA VAL A 183 -10.14 3.06 14.57
C VAL A 183 -11.15 2.28 13.74
N ILE A 184 -10.84 2.11 12.47
CA ILE A 184 -11.62 1.28 11.55
C ILE A 184 -10.95 -0.10 11.48
N ARG A 185 -11.63 -1.15 11.88
CA ARG A 185 -11.10 -2.52 11.80
C ARG A 185 -11.18 -3.03 10.37
N TRP A 186 -10.23 -3.86 9.94
CA TRP A 186 -10.12 -4.36 8.57
C TRP A 186 -11.43 -4.90 7.99
N GLN A 187 -12.15 -5.71 8.75
CA GLN A 187 -13.42 -6.28 8.29
C GLN A 187 -14.52 -5.23 8.13
N GLU A 188 -14.51 -4.20 8.95
CA GLU A 188 -15.41 -3.06 8.84
C GLU A 188 -15.03 -2.22 7.61
N PHE A 189 -13.74 -1.90 7.44
CA PHE A 189 -13.22 -1.21 6.28
C PHE A 189 -13.64 -1.89 4.98
N VAL A 190 -13.41 -3.20 4.84
CA VAL A 190 -13.81 -3.97 3.66
C VAL A 190 -15.33 -3.91 3.43
N ARG A 191 -16.15 -3.97 4.50
CA ARG A 191 -17.62 -3.84 4.38
C ARG A 191 -18.06 -2.47 3.90
N MET A 192 -17.32 -1.40 4.21
CA MET A 192 -17.62 -0.05 3.73
C MET A 192 -17.60 0.09 2.22
N SER A 193 -16.92 -0.79 1.49
CA SER A 193 -16.94 -0.83 0.03
C SER A 193 -18.36 -0.90 -0.57
N ARG A 194 -19.30 -1.47 0.18
CA ARG A 194 -20.71 -1.61 -0.23
C ARG A 194 -21.47 -0.29 -0.27
N TYR A 195 -20.93 0.75 0.36
CA TYR A 195 -21.53 2.09 0.41
C TYR A 195 -20.87 3.08 -0.56
N CYS A 196 -19.96 2.61 -1.41
CA CYS A 196 -19.38 3.42 -2.47
C CYS A 196 -20.30 3.42 -3.68
N PHE A 197 -21.07 4.50 -3.84
CA PHE A 197 -21.97 4.74 -4.97
C PHE A 197 -21.43 5.74 -5.98
N TYR A 198 -20.16 6.14 -5.82
CA TYR A 198 -19.48 7.11 -6.67
C TYR A 198 -18.47 6.41 -7.57
N ASP A 199 -18.02 7.11 -8.59
CA ASP A 199 -16.86 6.68 -9.34
C ASP A 199 -15.62 6.71 -8.43
N TYR A 200 -14.92 5.59 -8.38
CA TYR A 200 -13.73 5.41 -7.54
C TYR A 200 -12.46 5.24 -8.36
N LYS A 201 -12.57 5.02 -9.67
CA LYS A 201 -11.42 4.89 -10.56
C LYS A 201 -11.00 6.26 -11.05
N ILE A 202 -9.79 6.67 -10.71
CA ILE A 202 -9.19 7.92 -11.19
C ILE A 202 -8.14 7.55 -12.22
N SER A 203 -8.25 8.13 -13.42
CA SER A 203 -7.26 7.93 -14.47
C SER A 203 -5.93 8.59 -14.07
N ARG A 204 -4.85 7.85 -14.18
CA ARG A 204 -3.49 8.28 -13.87
C ARG A 204 -2.57 7.97 -15.03
N THR A 205 -1.55 8.77 -15.18
CA THR A 205 -0.49 8.57 -16.16
C THR A 205 0.76 7.97 -15.50
N ALA A 206 1.71 7.54 -16.30
CA ALA A 206 3.01 7.05 -15.80
C ALA A 206 3.82 8.13 -15.06
N ASP A 207 3.54 9.41 -15.32
CA ASP A 207 4.24 10.55 -14.70
C ASP A 207 3.64 10.99 -13.36
N ASP A 208 2.46 10.46 -13.00
CA ASP A 208 1.80 10.82 -11.75
C ASP A 208 2.48 10.13 -10.55
N PRO A 209 2.69 10.85 -9.42
CA PRO A 209 3.22 10.25 -8.20
C PRO A 209 2.33 9.11 -7.69
N ALA A 210 2.91 7.93 -7.49
CA ALA A 210 2.21 6.75 -7.04
C ALA A 210 2.60 6.33 -5.62
N VAL A 211 3.85 6.58 -5.22
CA VAL A 211 4.40 6.13 -3.94
C VAL A 211 5.43 7.13 -3.39
N ILE A 212 5.47 7.23 -2.07
CA ILE A 212 6.54 7.91 -1.32
C ILE A 212 7.32 6.83 -0.57
N LEU A 213 8.62 6.77 -0.80
CA LEU A 213 9.56 5.93 -0.07
C LEU A 213 10.58 6.80 0.67
N TYR A 214 11.08 6.32 1.79
CA TYR A 214 12.05 7.06 2.60
C TYR A 214 13.43 6.44 2.48
N SER A 215 14.39 7.24 2.04
CA SER A 215 15.79 6.84 2.03
C SER A 215 16.50 7.33 3.30
N GLY A 216 17.30 6.44 3.92
CA GLY A 216 18.25 6.84 4.95
C GLY A 216 19.34 7.71 4.30
N GLY A 217 19.22 9.04 4.46
CA GLY A 217 20.19 9.98 3.91
C GLY A 217 21.57 9.84 4.60
N THR A 218 22.64 9.84 3.82
CA THR A 218 24.02 9.93 4.34
C THR A 218 24.28 11.23 5.11
N THR A 219 23.39 12.21 5.01
CA THR A 219 23.45 13.53 5.65
C THR A 219 22.60 13.64 6.92
N GLY A 220 22.06 12.53 7.44
CA GLY A 220 21.35 12.49 8.73
C GLY A 220 19.86 12.83 8.69
N THR A 221 19.32 13.41 7.62
CA THR A 221 17.89 13.68 7.48
C THR A 221 17.29 12.73 6.44
N THR A 222 16.32 11.94 6.86
CA THR A 222 15.56 11.07 5.96
C THR A 222 14.72 11.91 5.00
N LYS A 223 14.74 11.58 3.71
CA LYS A 223 13.96 12.28 2.67
C LYS A 223 12.95 11.34 2.07
N GLY A 224 11.72 11.81 1.87
CA GLY A 224 10.71 11.15 1.04
C GLY A 224 11.04 11.36 -0.44
N ILE A 225 11.01 10.29 -1.21
CA ILE A 225 11.29 10.23 -2.65
C ILE A 225 10.03 9.68 -3.33
#